data_dc33017a906a853a4435cc749590657c
#
_entry.id   dc33017a906a853a4435cc749590657c
#
_cell.length_a   1.000
_cell.length_b   1.000
_cell.length_c   1.000
_cell.angle_alpha   90.00
_cell.angle_beta   90.00
_cell.angle_gamma   90.00
#
_symmetry.space_group_name_H-M   'P 1'
#
loop_
_entity.id
_entity.type
_entity.pdbx_description
1 polymer ?
#
loop_
_entity_poly.entity_id
_entity_poly.type
_entity_poly.pdbx_seq_one_letter_code
_entity_poly.pdbx_strand_id
1 'polypeptide(L)'
;MASKIQLISNALILIGDLPITSLEGNSRAQTVANNLYDNIVENELSKHRWGFARKKAQLSKTVEEPVGDEWQSIYQLPTDMITLIKIEPSIPYQILGDKVYCNYSGALYCDYIHKPSEGNWPPYFAKMIEYALAMDFAPSIRDSAASMELTANQYQNASRMARYTDSQQHPQTSIAYRPFIDVRY
;
A
#
# COMPACT_ATOMS: atom_id res chain seq x y z
N MET A 1 10.66 12.00 12.12
CA MET A 1 9.41 11.48 11.52
C MET A 1 9.30 12.09 10.14
N ALA A 2 9.04 11.29 9.12
CA ALA A 2 8.90 11.82 7.76
C ALA A 2 7.60 12.64 7.66
N SER A 3 7.64 13.75 6.93
CA SER A 3 6.44 14.51 6.56
C SER A 3 6.29 14.50 5.04
N LYS A 4 5.08 14.72 4.54
CA LYS A 4 4.81 14.81 3.09
C LYS A 4 5.76 15.78 2.40
N ILE A 5 5.94 16.98 2.95
CA ILE A 5 6.84 18.02 2.41
C ILE A 5 8.30 17.55 2.40
N GLN A 6 8.74 16.89 3.47
CA GLN A 6 10.11 16.39 3.56
C GLN A 6 10.41 15.30 2.53
N LEU A 7 9.48 14.34 2.33
CA LEU A 7 9.60 13.29 1.32
C LEU A 7 9.69 13.87 -0.09
N ILE A 8 8.82 14.83 -0.40
CA ILE A 8 8.83 15.54 -1.69
C ILE A 8 10.13 16.33 -1.87
N SER A 9 10.57 17.08 -0.85
CA SER A 9 11.82 17.83 -0.92
C SER A 9 13.03 16.93 -1.13
N ASN A 10 13.09 15.79 -0.45
CA ASN A 10 14.16 14.83 -0.65
C ASN A 10 14.13 14.23 -2.07
N ALA A 11 12.95 13.94 -2.62
CA ALA A 11 12.79 13.47 -3.99
C ALA A 11 13.26 14.52 -5.02
N LEU A 12 12.97 15.81 -4.79
CA LEU A 12 13.43 16.91 -5.65
C LEU A 12 14.95 17.03 -5.61
N ILE A 13 15.56 16.95 -4.43
CA ILE A 13 17.02 16.95 -4.30
C ILE A 13 17.67 15.78 -5.05
N LEU A 14 17.06 14.60 -5.04
CA LEU A 14 17.57 13.42 -5.76
C LEU A 14 17.63 13.61 -7.27
N ILE A 15 16.75 14.43 -7.84
CA ILE A 15 16.77 14.79 -9.27
C ILE A 15 17.54 16.08 -9.54
N GLY A 16 18.19 16.67 -8.52
CA GLY A 16 18.98 17.90 -8.63
C GLY A 16 18.13 19.17 -8.74
N ASP A 17 16.91 19.18 -8.21
CA ASP A 17 16.06 20.36 -8.11
C ASP A 17 16.06 20.94 -6.69
N LEU A 18 15.50 22.14 -6.53
CA LEU A 18 15.46 22.81 -5.23
C LEU A 18 14.36 22.20 -4.35
N PRO A 19 14.62 22.04 -3.03
CA PRO A 19 13.61 21.59 -2.09
C PRO A 19 12.49 22.61 -1.95
N ILE A 20 11.28 22.15 -1.64
CA ILE A 20 10.13 22.99 -1.33
C ILE A 20 9.90 23.05 0.18
N THR A 21 9.42 24.17 0.67
CA THR A 21 9.05 24.36 2.10
C THR A 21 7.55 24.34 2.33
N SER A 22 6.76 24.45 1.27
CA SER A 22 5.29 24.45 1.29
C SER A 22 4.77 23.82 0.03
N LEU A 23 3.56 23.25 0.10
CA LEU A 23 2.80 22.78 -1.06
C LEU A 23 1.88 23.86 -1.64
N GLU A 24 1.79 25.01 -0.95
CA GLU A 24 1.06 26.18 -1.41
C GLU A 24 1.95 26.99 -2.36
N GLY A 25 1.50 27.15 -3.61
CA GLY A 25 2.23 27.88 -4.63
C GLY A 25 2.06 27.25 -6.01
N ASN A 26 2.59 27.96 -7.02
CA ASN A 26 2.41 27.60 -8.44
C ASN A 26 3.74 27.23 -9.13
N SER A 27 4.78 26.85 -8.37
CA SER A 27 5.99 26.33 -9.00
C SER A 27 5.71 24.98 -9.67
N ARG A 28 6.48 24.67 -10.73
CA ARG A 28 6.36 23.41 -11.45
C ARG A 28 6.49 22.21 -10.51
N ALA A 29 7.45 22.25 -9.58
CA ALA A 29 7.68 21.22 -8.59
C ALA A 29 6.47 21.03 -7.66
N GLN A 30 5.89 22.12 -7.15
CA GLN A 30 4.69 22.08 -6.29
C GLN A 30 3.47 21.50 -7.03
N THR A 31 3.24 21.93 -8.28
CA THR A 31 2.14 21.42 -9.10
C THR A 31 2.28 19.94 -9.38
N VAL A 32 3.47 19.47 -9.76
CA VAL A 32 3.75 18.05 -10.01
C VAL A 32 3.57 17.24 -8.73
N ALA A 33 4.12 17.73 -7.61
CA ALA A 33 4.02 17.06 -6.33
C ALA A 33 2.57 16.92 -5.84
N ASN A 34 1.77 17.99 -5.95
CA ASN A 34 0.36 17.96 -5.55
C ASN A 34 -0.48 16.97 -6.36
N ASN A 35 -0.18 16.82 -7.65
CA ASN A 35 -0.93 15.94 -8.52
C ASN A 35 -0.52 14.47 -8.42
N LEU A 36 0.76 14.18 -8.16
CA LEU A 36 1.28 12.82 -8.26
C LEU A 36 1.49 12.12 -6.91
N TYR A 37 1.74 12.88 -5.83
CA TYR A 37 2.15 12.31 -4.55
C TYR A 37 1.20 11.22 -4.04
N ASP A 38 -0.07 11.53 -3.91
CA ASP A 38 -1.04 10.61 -3.32
C ASP A 38 -1.21 9.36 -4.17
N ASN A 39 -1.26 9.50 -5.49
CA ASN A 39 -1.35 8.39 -6.44
C ASN A 39 -0.12 7.46 -6.36
N ILE A 40 1.09 8.03 -6.27
CA ILE A 40 2.32 7.25 -6.16
C ILE A 40 2.33 6.47 -4.83
N VAL A 41 2.00 7.12 -3.72
CA VAL A 41 1.97 6.48 -2.41
C VAL A 41 0.96 5.34 -2.36
N GLU A 42 -0.25 5.55 -2.85
CA GLU A 42 -1.29 4.51 -2.87
C GLU A 42 -0.92 3.34 -3.79
N ASN A 43 -0.31 3.62 -4.94
CA ASN A 43 0.22 2.60 -5.82
C ASN A 43 1.32 1.77 -5.13
N GLU A 44 2.25 2.39 -4.41
CA GLU A 44 3.30 1.67 -3.68
C GLU A 44 2.75 0.85 -2.51
N LEU A 45 1.74 1.36 -1.80
CA LEU A 45 1.05 0.63 -0.75
C LEU A 45 0.32 -0.60 -1.30
N SER A 46 -0.24 -0.54 -2.50
CA SER A 46 -0.96 -1.66 -3.12
C SER A 46 -0.06 -2.81 -3.60
N LYS A 47 1.24 -2.53 -3.87
CA LYS A 47 2.17 -3.50 -4.47
C LYS A 47 2.66 -4.59 -3.53
N HIS A 48 2.52 -4.42 -2.21
CA HIS A 48 3.01 -5.35 -1.21
C HIS A 48 2.13 -5.33 0.04
N ARG A 49 2.12 -6.45 0.78
CA ARG A 49 1.39 -6.57 2.06
C ARG A 49 2.21 -5.99 3.21
N TRP A 50 2.41 -4.67 3.18
CA TRP A 50 3.22 -3.96 4.16
C TRP A 50 2.72 -4.19 5.59
N GLY A 51 3.58 -4.70 6.47
CA GLY A 51 3.21 -5.01 7.86
C GLY A 51 2.73 -3.78 8.63
N PHE A 52 3.40 -2.62 8.45
CA PHE A 52 3.05 -1.36 9.13
C PHE A 52 1.74 -0.72 8.62
N ALA A 53 1.31 -1.04 7.40
CA ALA A 53 0.09 -0.52 6.78
C ALA A 53 -1.09 -1.49 6.87
N ARG A 54 -0.93 -2.60 7.61
CA ARG A 54 -1.96 -3.60 7.77
C ARG A 54 -2.94 -3.22 8.89
N LYS A 55 -4.22 -3.39 8.62
CA LYS A 55 -5.32 -3.12 9.55
C LYS A 55 -6.33 -4.24 9.49
N LYS A 56 -6.98 -4.51 10.64
CA LYS A 56 -8.09 -5.46 10.75
C LYS A 56 -9.35 -4.71 11.18
N ALA A 57 -10.46 -4.97 10.48
CA ALA A 57 -11.75 -4.39 10.82
C ALA A 57 -12.86 -5.44 10.71
N GLN A 58 -13.92 -5.25 11.49
CA GLN A 58 -15.15 -5.97 11.32
C GLN A 58 -15.98 -5.30 10.22
N LEU A 59 -16.50 -6.10 9.29
CA LEU A 59 -17.35 -5.61 8.21
C LEU A 59 -18.78 -5.40 8.73
N SER A 60 -19.40 -4.31 8.31
CA SER A 60 -20.80 -4.01 8.60
C SER A 60 -21.71 -4.69 7.59
N LYS A 61 -22.64 -5.52 8.06
CA LYS A 61 -23.68 -6.10 7.21
C LYS A 61 -24.62 -4.99 6.75
N THR A 62 -24.91 -4.93 5.46
CA THR A 62 -25.87 -3.97 4.89
C THR A 62 -27.30 -4.49 5.04
N VAL A 63 -28.26 -3.57 4.97
CA VAL A 63 -29.69 -3.90 4.95
C VAL A 63 -30.16 -4.28 3.55
N GLU A 64 -29.33 -3.99 2.54
CA GLU A 64 -29.63 -4.32 1.15
C GLU A 64 -29.64 -5.85 0.92
N GLU A 65 -30.61 -6.30 0.16
CA GLU A 65 -30.68 -7.69 -0.27
C GLU A 65 -29.87 -7.88 -1.56
N PRO A 66 -29.14 -9.01 -1.69
CA PRO A 66 -28.42 -9.33 -2.92
C PRO A 66 -29.39 -9.48 -4.09
N VAL A 67 -28.97 -9.02 -5.26
CA VAL A 67 -29.72 -9.23 -6.50
C VAL A 67 -29.42 -10.63 -7.03
N GLY A 68 -30.46 -11.49 -7.11
CA GLY A 68 -30.33 -12.89 -7.54
C GLY A 68 -30.15 -13.85 -6.36
N ASP A 69 -30.09 -15.15 -6.70
CA ASP A 69 -30.13 -16.25 -5.71
C ASP A 69 -28.74 -16.78 -5.33
N GLU A 70 -27.67 -16.20 -5.87
CA GLU A 70 -26.29 -16.68 -5.65
C GLU A 70 -25.78 -16.37 -4.25
N TRP A 71 -26.10 -15.18 -3.71
CA TRP A 71 -25.62 -14.69 -2.43
C TRP A 71 -26.78 -14.33 -1.49
N GLN A 72 -26.54 -14.48 -0.18
CA GLN A 72 -27.55 -14.24 0.86
C GLN A 72 -27.26 -12.99 1.72
N SER A 73 -26.04 -12.50 1.70
CA SER A 73 -25.63 -11.38 2.55
C SER A 73 -24.64 -10.47 1.85
N ILE A 74 -24.73 -9.18 2.16
CA ILE A 74 -23.85 -8.13 1.67
C ILE A 74 -23.18 -7.44 2.85
N TYR A 75 -21.88 -7.23 2.76
CA TYR A 75 -21.09 -6.51 3.74
C TYR A 75 -20.34 -5.35 3.09
N GLN A 76 -20.30 -4.22 3.79
CA GLN A 76 -19.58 -3.03 3.34
C GLN A 76 -18.09 -3.14 3.64
N LEU A 77 -17.23 -2.90 2.64
CA LEU A 77 -15.78 -2.77 2.82
C LEU A 77 -15.42 -1.43 3.48
N PRO A 78 -14.31 -1.37 4.25
CA PRO A 78 -13.83 -0.12 4.82
C PRO A 78 -13.48 0.90 3.75
N THR A 79 -13.84 2.15 3.96
CA THR A 79 -13.60 3.25 3.01
C THR A 79 -12.13 3.65 2.88
N ASP A 80 -11.32 3.31 3.91
CA ASP A 80 -9.87 3.55 3.93
C ASP A 80 -9.05 2.37 3.38
N MET A 81 -9.71 1.36 2.78
CA MET A 81 -9.06 0.19 2.22
C MET A 81 -8.41 0.49 0.86
N ILE A 82 -7.11 0.20 0.74
CA ILE A 82 -6.39 0.20 -0.54
C ILE A 82 -6.44 -1.20 -1.17
N THR A 83 -6.11 -2.24 -0.39
CA THR A 83 -6.06 -3.62 -0.88
C THR A 83 -6.53 -4.58 0.19
N LEU A 84 -7.45 -5.46 -0.16
CA LEU A 84 -7.89 -6.55 0.71
C LEU A 84 -6.82 -7.66 0.75
N ILE A 85 -6.51 -8.16 1.95
CA ILE A 85 -5.58 -9.27 2.15
C ILE A 85 -6.34 -10.58 2.31
N LYS A 86 -7.32 -10.61 3.23
CA LYS A 86 -8.16 -11.78 3.50
C LYS A 86 -9.44 -11.40 4.23
N ILE A 87 -10.40 -12.32 4.20
CA ILE A 87 -11.63 -12.27 5.00
C ILE A 87 -11.62 -13.45 5.98
N GLU A 88 -12.09 -13.21 7.19
CA GLU A 88 -12.25 -14.19 8.26
C GLU A 88 -13.70 -14.20 8.78
N PRO A 89 -14.32 -15.39 8.94
CA PRO A 89 -13.82 -16.72 8.64
C PRO A 89 -13.60 -16.95 7.14
N SER A 90 -12.75 -17.94 6.79
CA SER A 90 -12.47 -18.28 5.37
C SER A 90 -13.73 -18.91 4.75
N ILE A 91 -14.44 -18.14 3.96
CA ILE A 91 -15.68 -18.49 3.27
C ILE A 91 -15.58 -18.10 1.80
N PRO A 92 -16.35 -18.72 0.90
CA PRO A 92 -16.53 -18.21 -0.46
C PRO A 92 -17.18 -16.82 -0.43
N TYR A 93 -16.61 -15.90 -1.20
CA TYR A 93 -17.15 -14.54 -1.35
C TYR A 93 -16.83 -13.96 -2.72
N GLN A 94 -17.55 -12.93 -3.09
CA GLN A 94 -17.30 -12.13 -4.29
C GLN A 94 -17.27 -10.65 -3.89
N ILE A 95 -16.36 -9.88 -4.49
CA ILE A 95 -16.30 -8.43 -4.31
C ILE A 95 -16.92 -7.78 -5.54
N LEU A 96 -17.94 -6.98 -5.32
CA LEU A 96 -18.58 -6.15 -6.35
C LEU A 96 -18.57 -4.71 -5.87
N GLY A 97 -17.76 -3.87 -6.52
CA GLY A 97 -17.52 -2.50 -6.12
C GLY A 97 -16.87 -2.40 -4.75
N ASP A 98 -17.55 -1.78 -3.80
CA ASP A 98 -17.12 -1.58 -2.41
C ASP A 98 -17.79 -2.55 -1.42
N LYS A 99 -18.40 -3.64 -1.92
CA LYS A 99 -19.18 -4.59 -1.14
C LYS A 99 -18.68 -6.02 -1.31
N VAL A 100 -18.82 -6.80 -0.25
CA VAL A 100 -18.55 -8.25 -0.20
C VAL A 100 -19.88 -8.99 -0.18
N TYR A 101 -20.06 -9.88 -1.14
CA TYR A 101 -21.20 -10.78 -1.27
C TYR A 101 -20.81 -12.18 -0.81
N CYS A 102 -21.60 -12.80 0.08
CA CYS A 102 -21.32 -14.13 0.60
C CYS A 102 -22.57 -14.82 1.14
N ASN A 103 -22.47 -16.15 1.39
CA ASN A 103 -23.51 -16.96 2.01
C ASN A 103 -23.29 -17.16 3.51
N TYR A 104 -22.88 -16.08 4.20
CA TYR A 104 -22.62 -16.10 5.62
C TYR A 104 -23.33 -14.90 6.28
N SER A 105 -23.98 -15.14 7.42
CA SER A 105 -24.77 -14.12 8.11
C SER A 105 -24.16 -13.63 9.43
N GLY A 106 -23.03 -14.21 9.85
CA GLY A 106 -22.35 -13.88 11.10
C GLY A 106 -21.38 -12.70 10.97
N ALA A 107 -20.60 -12.45 12.00
CA ALA A 107 -19.56 -11.41 11.98
C ALA A 107 -18.44 -11.75 11.02
N LEU A 108 -18.17 -10.87 10.05
CA LEU A 108 -17.06 -10.95 9.12
C LEU A 108 -15.98 -9.93 9.49
N TYR A 109 -14.73 -10.36 9.37
CA TYR A 109 -13.57 -9.51 9.58
C TYR A 109 -12.73 -9.50 8.31
N CYS A 110 -12.15 -8.37 7.99
CA CYS A 110 -11.18 -8.24 6.90
C CYS A 110 -9.83 -7.77 7.41
N ASP A 111 -8.77 -8.34 6.86
CA ASP A 111 -7.42 -7.79 6.93
C ASP A 111 -7.15 -7.05 5.62
N TYR A 112 -6.65 -5.83 5.71
CA TYR A 112 -6.44 -4.99 4.54
C TYR A 112 -5.27 -4.03 4.72
N ILE A 113 -4.79 -3.48 3.61
CA ILE A 113 -3.82 -2.39 3.58
C ILE A 113 -4.58 -1.07 3.55
N HIS A 114 -4.20 -0.16 4.44
CA HIS A 114 -4.67 1.22 4.49
C HIS A 114 -3.51 2.19 4.30
N LYS A 115 -3.79 3.48 4.20
CA LYS A 115 -2.79 4.55 4.12
C LYS A 115 -2.55 5.14 5.51
N PRO A 116 -1.50 4.72 6.25
CA PRO A 116 -1.13 5.36 7.50
C PRO A 116 -0.55 6.74 7.24
N SER A 117 -0.60 7.63 8.25
CA SER A 117 0.06 8.92 8.18
C SER A 117 1.57 8.75 8.01
N GLU A 118 2.21 9.68 7.29
CA GLU A 118 3.64 9.63 6.93
C GLU A 118 4.57 9.53 8.16
N GLY A 119 4.15 10.11 9.30
CA GLY A 119 4.88 10.02 10.56
C GLY A 119 5.02 8.60 11.12
N ASN A 120 4.17 7.69 10.71
CA ASN A 120 4.17 6.28 11.13
C ASN A 120 4.89 5.35 10.14
N TRP A 121 5.44 5.89 9.04
CA TRP A 121 6.13 5.08 8.08
C TRP A 121 7.51 4.64 8.56
N PRO A 122 7.85 3.35 8.40
CA PRO A 122 9.19 2.88 8.67
C PRO A 122 10.21 3.55 7.73
N PRO A 123 11.46 3.76 8.19
CA PRO A 123 12.49 4.44 7.39
C PRO A 123 12.76 3.78 6.02
N TYR A 124 12.68 2.46 5.93
CA TYR A 124 12.88 1.73 4.68
C TYR A 124 11.78 2.04 3.66
N PHE A 125 10.53 2.19 4.10
CA PHE A 125 9.42 2.54 3.24
C PHE A 125 9.48 4.01 2.82
N ALA A 126 9.72 4.92 3.78
CA ALA A 126 9.90 6.34 3.49
C ALA A 126 11.00 6.57 2.43
N LYS A 127 12.15 5.90 2.57
CA LYS A 127 13.24 5.98 1.60
C LYS A 127 12.88 5.44 0.22
N MET A 128 12.13 4.35 0.17
CA MET A 128 11.62 3.81 -1.09
C MET A 128 10.67 4.80 -1.78
N ILE A 129 9.78 5.46 -1.02
CA ILE A 129 8.86 6.48 -1.55
C ILE A 129 9.63 7.70 -2.09
N GLU A 130 10.70 8.13 -1.44
CA GLU A 130 11.55 9.22 -1.97
C GLU A 130 12.08 8.89 -3.38
N TYR A 131 12.54 7.66 -3.61
CA TYR A 131 12.99 7.23 -4.94
C TYR A 131 11.84 7.03 -5.94
N ALA A 132 10.69 6.55 -5.50
CA ALA A 132 9.50 6.43 -6.36
C ALA A 132 9.05 7.82 -6.85
N LEU A 133 8.97 8.80 -5.94
CA LEU A 133 8.65 10.18 -6.27
C LEU A 133 9.70 10.78 -7.22
N ALA A 134 10.99 10.58 -6.94
CA ALA A 134 12.08 11.09 -7.77
C ALA A 134 12.01 10.53 -9.21
N MET A 135 11.70 9.24 -9.37
CA MET A 135 11.54 8.61 -10.67
C MET A 135 10.41 9.25 -11.49
N ASP A 136 9.25 9.49 -10.86
CA ASP A 136 8.08 10.04 -11.54
C ASP A 136 8.18 11.57 -11.73
N PHE A 137 8.94 12.27 -10.89
CA PHE A 137 9.18 13.72 -11.01
C PHE A 137 10.23 14.06 -12.06
N ALA A 138 11.22 13.19 -12.27
CA ALA A 138 12.35 13.45 -13.18
C ALA A 138 11.91 13.86 -14.60
N PRO A 139 11.01 13.15 -15.30
CA PRO A 139 10.58 13.55 -16.64
C PRO A 139 9.80 14.85 -16.66
N SER A 140 9.00 15.11 -15.61
CA SER A 140 8.14 16.29 -15.54
C SER A 140 8.87 17.56 -15.12
N ILE A 141 9.97 17.47 -14.38
CA ILE A 141 10.66 18.63 -13.80
C ILE A 141 11.98 18.92 -14.55
N ARG A 142 12.77 17.88 -14.85
CA ARG A 142 14.13 18.03 -15.40
C ARG A 142 14.24 17.76 -16.88
N ASP A 143 13.22 17.13 -17.50
CA ASP A 143 13.24 16.73 -18.91
C ASP A 143 14.51 15.95 -19.31
N SER A 144 14.98 15.08 -18.39
CA SER A 144 16.23 14.33 -18.52
C SER A 144 15.99 12.83 -18.44
N ALA A 145 16.15 12.13 -19.56
CA ALA A 145 16.05 10.67 -19.62
C ALA A 145 17.12 9.97 -18.77
N ALA A 146 18.33 10.52 -18.67
CA ALA A 146 19.40 9.96 -17.85
C ALA A 146 19.08 10.02 -16.36
N SER A 147 18.49 11.11 -15.87
CA SER A 147 18.04 11.23 -14.48
C SER A 147 16.89 10.25 -14.18
N MET A 148 15.99 10.05 -15.13
CA MET A 148 14.89 9.07 -14.98
C MET A 148 15.44 7.65 -14.88
N GLU A 149 16.37 7.23 -15.73
CA GLU A 149 16.97 5.90 -15.70
C GLU A 149 17.73 5.64 -14.40
N LEU A 150 18.52 6.61 -13.94
CA LEU A 150 19.25 6.52 -12.67
C LEU A 150 18.29 6.36 -11.48
N THR A 151 17.26 7.20 -11.39
CA THR A 151 16.27 7.14 -10.30
C THR A 151 15.43 5.87 -10.35
N ALA A 152 15.10 5.35 -11.55
CA ALA A 152 14.41 4.07 -11.72
C ALA A 152 15.24 2.89 -11.18
N ASN A 153 16.53 2.86 -11.47
CA ASN A 153 17.44 1.83 -10.92
C ASN A 153 17.56 1.91 -9.40
N GLN A 154 17.66 3.12 -8.85
CA GLN A 154 17.68 3.35 -7.40
C GLN A 154 16.36 2.92 -6.74
N TYR A 155 15.22 3.25 -7.34
CA TYR A 155 13.91 2.81 -6.86
C TYR A 155 13.78 1.28 -6.85
N GLN A 156 14.21 0.58 -7.91
CA GLN A 156 14.15 -0.88 -7.95
C GLN A 156 14.96 -1.53 -6.82
N ASN A 157 16.14 -1.00 -6.53
CA ASN A 157 16.98 -1.46 -5.44
C ASN A 157 16.34 -1.17 -4.08
N ALA A 158 15.85 0.05 -3.86
CA ALA A 158 15.18 0.45 -2.62
C ALA A 158 13.90 -0.37 -2.38
N SER A 159 13.11 -0.62 -3.43
CA SER A 159 11.88 -1.42 -3.34
C SER A 159 12.17 -2.87 -2.94
N ARG A 160 13.21 -3.51 -3.51
CA ARG A 160 13.63 -4.86 -3.09
C ARG A 160 14.07 -4.91 -1.63
N MET A 161 14.89 -3.94 -1.21
CA MET A 161 15.37 -3.86 0.17
C MET A 161 14.24 -3.58 1.15
N ALA A 162 13.30 -2.69 0.79
CA ALA A 162 12.14 -2.38 1.63
C ALA A 162 11.27 -3.62 1.88
N ARG A 163 10.94 -4.37 0.83
CA ARG A 163 10.15 -5.62 0.94
C ARG A 163 10.89 -6.68 1.75
N TYR A 164 12.19 -6.82 1.55
CA TYR A 164 13.01 -7.74 2.33
C TYR A 164 12.98 -7.39 3.82
N THR A 165 13.20 -6.13 4.17
CA THR A 165 13.20 -5.66 5.55
C THR A 165 11.83 -5.80 6.21
N ASP A 166 10.74 -5.47 5.49
CA ASP A 166 9.37 -5.65 5.97
C ASP A 166 9.05 -7.13 6.25
N SER A 167 9.46 -8.02 5.35
CA SER A 167 9.23 -9.46 5.50
C SER A 167 9.96 -10.06 6.71
N GLN A 168 11.09 -9.52 7.11
CA GLN A 168 11.84 -9.97 8.29
C GLN A 168 11.17 -9.59 9.63
N GLN A 169 10.26 -8.62 9.62
CA GLN A 169 9.53 -8.22 10.84
C GLN A 169 8.39 -9.18 11.19
N HIS A 170 8.06 -10.13 10.31
CA HIS A 170 7.07 -11.15 10.59
C HIS A 170 7.74 -12.31 11.35
N PRO A 171 7.18 -12.74 12.52
CA PRO A 171 7.71 -13.91 13.21
C PRO A 171 7.60 -15.13 12.28
N GLN A 172 8.70 -15.85 12.14
CA GLN A 172 8.71 -17.10 11.39
C GLN A 172 7.84 -18.11 12.14
N THR A 173 6.69 -18.44 11.59
CA THR A 173 5.90 -19.59 12.03
C THR A 173 6.61 -20.86 11.56
N SER A 174 7.07 -21.68 12.51
CA SER A 174 7.58 -23.01 12.18
C SER A 174 6.50 -23.78 11.42
N ILE A 175 6.86 -24.38 10.28
CA ILE A 175 5.97 -25.29 9.55
C ILE A 175 5.81 -26.53 10.45
N ALA A 176 4.79 -26.51 11.32
CA ALA A 176 4.49 -27.61 12.25
C ALA A 176 3.90 -28.85 11.54
N TYR A 177 3.55 -28.76 10.27
CA TYR A 177 2.97 -29.87 9.51
C TYR A 177 4.09 -30.68 8.85
N ARG A 178 4.42 -31.85 9.44
CA ARG A 178 5.38 -32.82 8.90
C ARG A 178 4.68 -34.15 8.60
N PRO A 179 3.80 -34.23 7.59
CA PRO A 179 2.98 -35.43 7.34
C PRO A 179 3.81 -36.69 7.02
N PHE A 180 5.07 -36.51 6.54
CA PHE A 180 5.96 -37.64 6.21
C PHE A 180 6.81 -38.12 7.38
N ILE A 181 6.81 -37.43 8.53
CA ILE A 181 7.53 -37.88 9.73
C ILE A 181 6.57 -38.58 10.69
N ASP A 182 5.31 -38.14 10.76
CA ASP A 182 4.30 -38.71 11.67
C ASP A 182 3.79 -40.10 11.22
N VAL A 183 4.10 -40.54 9.99
CA VAL A 183 3.76 -41.89 9.48
C VAL A 183 4.80 -42.95 9.88
N ARG A 184 5.90 -42.57 10.54
CA ARG A 184 6.98 -43.49 10.91
C ARG A 184 7.00 -43.97 12.37
N TYR A 185 5.98 -43.55 13.16
CA TYR A 185 5.84 -43.99 14.57
C TYR A 185 4.43 -44.42 14.86
#